data_fa50c62b2e854ce84e7034fc0dd22e18
#
_entry.id   fa50c62b2e854ce84e7034fc0dd22e18
#
_cell.length_a   1.000
_cell.length_b   1.000
_cell.length_c   1.000
_cell.angle_alpha   90.00
_cell.angle_beta   90.00
_cell.angle_gamma   90.00
#
_symmetry.space_group_name_H-M   'P 1'
#
loop_
_entity.id
_entity.type
_entity.pdbx_description
1 polymer ?
#
loop_
_entity_poly.entity_id
_entity_poly.type
_entity_poly.pdbx_seq_one_letter_code
_entity_poly.pdbx_strand_id
1 'polypeptide(L)'
;MKDSFIPTINISPLLQNELESNKSKKVLKQIESACINVGFFQVIGHGINASEIKKLTILGNKFFNFERKKKFLLAPKKWNNKNKHLYRGYFPSKVNGKEGLDIGDLKVTRRYLSLIHI
;
A
#
# COMPACT_ATOMS: atom_id res chain seq x y z
N MET A 1 -19.10 11.03 -23.49
CA MET A 1 -18.40 10.26 -22.43
C MET A 1 -18.52 11.06 -21.14
N LYS A 2 -19.11 10.50 -20.08
CA LYS A 2 -19.02 11.12 -18.75
C LYS A 2 -17.55 11.02 -18.35
N ASP A 3 -16.90 12.16 -18.20
CA ASP A 3 -15.58 12.20 -17.57
C ASP A 3 -15.69 11.47 -16.23
N SER A 4 -15.08 10.31 -16.13
CA SER A 4 -15.06 9.52 -14.89
C SER A 4 -14.09 10.18 -13.94
N PHE A 5 -14.55 11.26 -13.31
CA PHE A 5 -13.78 11.96 -12.30
C PHE A 5 -13.66 11.08 -11.06
N ILE A 6 -12.42 10.77 -10.69
CA ILE A 6 -12.14 10.01 -9.47
C ILE A 6 -12.49 10.87 -8.26
N PRO A 7 -13.44 10.46 -7.41
CA PRO A 7 -13.83 11.24 -6.25
C PRO A 7 -12.67 11.37 -5.25
N THR A 8 -12.49 12.55 -4.67
CA THR A 8 -11.57 12.79 -3.55
C THR A 8 -12.37 13.01 -2.28
N ILE A 9 -12.18 12.16 -1.27
CA ILE A 9 -12.96 12.14 -0.03
C ILE A 9 -12.07 12.50 1.16
N ASN A 10 -12.50 13.50 1.95
CA ASN A 10 -11.85 13.83 3.20
C ASN A 10 -12.34 12.90 4.31
N ILE A 11 -11.48 12.01 4.79
CA ILE A 11 -11.79 11.03 5.82
C ILE A 11 -11.47 11.50 7.25
N SER A 12 -11.01 12.73 7.46
CA SER A 12 -10.65 13.24 8.79
C SER A 12 -11.75 13.09 9.84
N PRO A 13 -13.07 13.24 9.53
CA PRO A 13 -14.12 13.00 10.51
C PRO A 13 -14.17 11.57 11.05
N LEU A 14 -13.77 10.59 10.25
CA LEU A 14 -13.76 9.18 10.68
C LEU A 14 -12.61 8.87 11.65
N LEU A 15 -11.57 9.72 11.68
CA LEU A 15 -10.39 9.52 12.55
C LEU A 15 -10.57 10.15 13.94
N GLN A 16 -11.62 10.93 14.14
CA GLN A 16 -11.89 11.65 15.40
C GLN A 16 -12.72 10.84 16.42
N ASN A 17 -12.88 9.53 16.21
CA ASN A 17 -13.68 8.63 17.05
C ASN A 17 -15.17 9.01 17.23
N GLU A 18 -15.69 9.91 16.39
CA GLU A 18 -17.10 10.33 16.38
C GLU A 18 -17.86 9.71 15.20
N LEU A 19 -17.85 8.38 15.10
CA LEU A 19 -18.45 7.65 13.97
C LEU A 19 -19.95 7.94 13.80
N GLU A 20 -20.65 8.23 14.90
CA GLU A 20 -22.07 8.56 14.89
C GLU A 20 -22.39 10.01 14.51
N SER A 21 -21.39 10.86 14.37
CA SER A 21 -21.59 12.26 14.02
C SER A 21 -22.17 12.40 12.60
N ASN A 22 -22.92 13.49 12.37
CA ASN A 22 -23.45 13.79 11.04
C ASN A 22 -22.34 13.97 9.98
N LYS A 23 -21.17 14.44 10.40
CA LYS A 23 -20.00 14.60 9.53
C LYS A 23 -19.47 13.23 9.08
N SER A 24 -19.32 12.29 10.02
CA SER A 24 -18.89 10.93 9.71
C SER A 24 -19.91 10.19 8.84
N LYS A 25 -21.19 10.30 9.13
CA LYS A 25 -22.27 9.71 8.31
C LYS A 25 -22.25 10.24 6.87
N LYS A 26 -21.94 11.54 6.68
CA LYS A 26 -21.80 12.11 5.34
C LYS A 26 -20.60 11.51 4.60
N VAL A 27 -19.46 11.33 5.27
CA VAL A 27 -18.26 10.70 4.67
C VAL A 27 -18.55 9.26 4.27
N LEU A 28 -19.22 8.49 5.14
CA LEU A 28 -19.61 7.10 4.82
C LEU A 28 -20.46 7.00 3.57
N LYS A 29 -21.44 7.91 3.41
CA LYS A 29 -22.25 7.98 2.19
C LYS A 29 -21.45 8.34 0.93
N GLN A 30 -20.44 9.20 1.06
CA GLN A 30 -19.55 9.53 -0.06
C GLN A 30 -18.71 8.31 -0.47
N ILE A 31 -18.18 7.54 0.51
CA ILE A 31 -17.44 6.31 0.26
C ILE A 31 -18.34 5.28 -0.44
N GLU A 32 -19.54 5.04 0.09
CA GLU A 32 -20.50 4.12 -0.49
C GLU A 32 -20.81 4.50 -1.95
N SER A 33 -21.15 5.77 -2.19
CA SER A 33 -21.41 6.28 -3.54
C SER A 33 -20.22 6.11 -4.48
N ALA A 34 -19.01 6.37 -4.01
CA ALA A 34 -17.81 6.19 -4.81
C ALA A 34 -17.57 4.72 -5.17
N CYS A 35 -17.74 3.80 -4.20
CA CYS A 35 -17.61 2.37 -4.42
C CYS A 35 -18.63 1.83 -5.44
N ILE A 36 -19.89 2.28 -5.35
CA ILE A 36 -20.97 1.82 -6.25
C ILE A 36 -20.79 2.38 -7.66
N ASN A 37 -20.47 3.68 -7.79
CA ASN A 37 -20.54 4.37 -9.07
C ASN A 37 -19.20 4.39 -9.83
N VAL A 38 -18.07 4.30 -9.14
CA VAL A 38 -16.71 4.43 -9.71
C VAL A 38 -15.85 3.21 -9.43
N GLY A 39 -15.97 2.58 -8.26
CA GLY A 39 -15.19 1.43 -7.82
C GLY A 39 -13.94 1.79 -7.00
N PHE A 40 -13.51 3.04 -7.00
CA PHE A 40 -12.37 3.53 -6.21
C PHE A 40 -12.45 5.04 -5.99
N PHE A 41 -11.67 5.56 -5.06
CA PHE A 41 -11.61 6.98 -4.71
C PHE A 41 -10.24 7.35 -4.15
N GLN A 42 -9.95 8.64 -4.11
CA GLN A 42 -8.78 9.20 -3.42
C GLN A 42 -9.18 9.68 -2.03
N VAL A 43 -8.26 9.62 -1.08
CA VAL A 43 -8.48 10.10 0.28
C VAL A 43 -7.56 11.27 0.61
N ILE A 44 -8.12 12.24 1.34
CA ILE A 44 -7.38 13.32 1.99
C ILE A 44 -7.77 13.37 3.47
N GLY A 45 -7.01 14.09 4.30
CA GLY A 45 -7.28 14.15 5.74
C GLY A 45 -7.05 12.82 6.46
N HIS A 46 -6.19 11.94 5.91
CA HIS A 46 -5.88 10.61 6.45
C HIS A 46 -4.88 10.62 7.61
N GLY A 47 -4.37 11.78 8.03
CA GLY A 47 -3.44 11.89 9.15
C GLY A 47 -2.01 11.42 8.91
N ILE A 48 -1.70 10.86 7.74
CA ILE A 48 -0.34 10.44 7.39
C ILE A 48 0.45 11.67 6.93
N ASN A 49 1.62 11.90 7.54
CA ASN A 49 2.45 13.05 7.20
C ASN A 49 3.03 12.92 5.79
N ALA A 50 2.98 14.00 5.02
CA ALA A 50 3.54 14.04 3.66
C ALA A 50 5.04 13.67 3.61
N SER A 51 5.80 14.00 4.68
CA SER A 51 7.22 13.60 4.79
C SER A 51 7.39 12.09 4.91
N GLU A 52 6.47 11.37 5.56
CA GLU A 52 6.50 9.91 5.66
C GLU A 52 6.19 9.26 4.31
N ILE A 53 5.20 9.78 3.59
CA ILE A 53 4.89 9.33 2.23
C ILE A 53 6.10 9.54 1.32
N LYS A 54 6.75 10.70 1.40
CA LYS A 54 7.96 11.00 0.63
C LYS A 54 9.11 10.06 0.97
N LYS A 55 9.35 9.78 2.26
CA LYS A 55 10.36 8.81 2.71
C LYS A 55 10.07 7.43 2.16
N LEU A 56 8.82 6.97 2.25
CA LEU A 56 8.41 5.66 1.70
C LEU A 56 8.66 5.58 0.19
N THR A 57 8.34 6.63 -0.56
CA THR A 57 8.59 6.69 -1.99
C THR A 57 10.08 6.59 -2.31
N ILE A 58 10.93 7.31 -1.58
CA ILE A 58 12.40 7.26 -1.74
C ILE A 58 12.93 5.86 -1.44
N LEU A 59 12.48 5.25 -0.34
CA LEU A 59 12.90 3.89 0.04
C LEU A 59 12.41 2.84 -0.96
N GLY A 60 11.17 2.97 -1.45
CA GLY A 60 10.63 2.12 -2.49
C GLY A 60 11.47 2.20 -3.78
N ASN A 61 11.76 3.39 -4.25
CA ASN A 61 12.61 3.58 -5.42
C ASN A 61 14.01 2.98 -5.22
N LYS A 62 14.61 3.19 -4.04
CA LYS A 62 15.92 2.59 -3.71
C LYS A 62 15.84 1.06 -3.74
N PHE A 63 14.79 0.46 -3.17
CA PHE A 63 14.61 -0.98 -3.17
C PHE A 63 14.44 -1.55 -4.59
N PHE A 64 13.57 -0.96 -5.39
CA PHE A 64 13.30 -1.46 -6.76
C PHE A 64 14.50 -1.28 -7.70
N ASN A 65 15.42 -0.35 -7.41
CA ASN A 65 16.68 -0.18 -8.12
C ASN A 65 17.79 -1.14 -7.68
N PHE A 66 17.58 -1.98 -6.66
CA PHE A 66 18.57 -3.01 -6.32
C PHE A 66 18.68 -4.06 -7.42
N GLU A 67 19.85 -4.65 -7.52
CA GLU A 67 20.09 -5.81 -8.38
C GLU A 67 19.05 -6.91 -8.10
N ARG A 68 18.64 -7.60 -9.16
CA ARG A 68 17.67 -8.68 -9.09
C ARG A 68 17.99 -9.72 -8.01
N LYS A 69 19.25 -10.15 -7.91
CA LYS A 69 19.70 -11.12 -6.90
C LYS A 69 19.37 -10.65 -5.49
N LYS A 70 19.61 -9.37 -5.18
CA LYS A 70 19.34 -8.79 -3.86
C LYS A 70 17.83 -8.75 -3.57
N LYS A 71 17.00 -8.36 -4.53
CA LYS A 71 15.54 -8.36 -4.38
C LYS A 71 14.99 -9.78 -4.17
N PHE A 72 15.55 -10.78 -4.84
CA PHE A 72 15.14 -12.19 -4.70
C PHE A 72 15.42 -12.78 -3.32
N LEU A 73 16.27 -12.19 -2.49
CA LEU A 73 16.43 -12.62 -1.08
C LEU A 73 15.12 -12.50 -0.31
N LEU A 74 14.24 -11.56 -0.71
CA LEU A 74 12.92 -11.34 -0.10
C LEU A 74 11.77 -12.00 -0.85
N ALA A 75 12.05 -12.72 -1.93
CA ALA A 75 10.98 -13.33 -2.71
C ALA A 75 10.28 -14.47 -1.93
N PRO A 76 8.97 -14.68 -2.14
CA PRO A 76 8.28 -15.84 -1.59
C PRO A 76 8.91 -17.17 -2.00
N LYS A 77 8.58 -18.23 -1.28
CA LYS A 77 9.09 -19.60 -1.50
C LYS A 77 9.02 -20.04 -2.97
N LYS A 78 8.01 -19.61 -3.71
CA LYS A 78 7.84 -19.90 -5.14
C LYS A 78 9.05 -19.50 -6.00
N TRP A 79 9.75 -18.41 -5.61
CA TRP A 79 10.90 -17.87 -6.36
C TRP A 79 12.23 -17.99 -5.60
N ASN A 80 12.15 -18.23 -4.29
CA ASN A 80 13.32 -18.48 -3.44
C ASN A 80 12.98 -19.58 -2.43
N ASN A 81 13.37 -20.80 -2.71
CA ASN A 81 13.06 -22.00 -1.91
C ASN A 81 13.63 -21.96 -0.47
N LYS A 82 14.59 -21.09 -0.19
CA LYS A 82 15.14 -20.87 1.15
C LYS A 82 14.17 -20.09 2.06
N ASN A 83 13.23 -19.35 1.47
CA ASN A 83 12.24 -18.57 2.19
C ASN A 83 11.01 -19.43 2.55
N LYS A 84 10.44 -19.16 3.73
CA LYS A 84 9.25 -19.86 4.21
C LYS A 84 7.94 -19.18 3.82
N HIS A 85 7.98 -17.92 3.36
CA HIS A 85 6.79 -17.17 3.00
C HIS A 85 6.19 -17.61 1.68
N LEU A 86 4.87 -17.74 1.66
CA LEU A 86 4.11 -18.10 0.47
C LEU A 86 3.59 -16.87 -0.28
N TYR A 87 3.19 -15.82 0.45
CA TYR A 87 2.39 -14.72 -0.09
C TYR A 87 2.93 -13.32 0.19
N ARG A 88 4.12 -13.19 0.77
CA ARG A 88 4.71 -11.88 1.11
C ARG A 88 6.13 -11.77 0.60
N GLY A 89 6.61 -10.53 0.48
CA GLY A 89 7.94 -10.22 0.01
C GLY A 89 7.96 -9.70 -1.41
N TYR A 90 9.07 -9.89 -2.09
CA TYR A 90 9.28 -9.38 -3.44
C TYR A 90 8.66 -10.28 -4.51
N PHE A 91 7.82 -9.71 -5.33
CA PHE A 91 7.20 -10.35 -6.47
C PHE A 91 7.84 -9.85 -7.77
N PRO A 92 8.62 -10.70 -8.46
CA PRO A 92 9.24 -10.33 -9.73
C PRO A 92 8.18 -10.25 -10.82
N SER A 93 8.29 -9.24 -11.69
CA SER A 93 7.48 -9.18 -12.90
C SER A 93 7.93 -10.26 -13.89
N LYS A 94 7.00 -11.07 -14.35
CA LYS A 94 7.24 -11.99 -15.47
C LYS A 94 6.47 -11.62 -16.73
N VAL A 95 5.34 -10.94 -16.61
CA VAL A 95 4.39 -10.78 -17.71
C VAL A 95 4.08 -9.32 -18.01
N ASN A 96 3.99 -8.44 -17.00
CA ASN A 96 3.42 -7.10 -17.17
C ASN A 96 4.40 -5.94 -16.92
N GLY A 97 5.69 -6.21 -16.79
CA GLY A 97 6.67 -5.17 -16.42
C GLY A 97 6.49 -4.59 -15.00
N LYS A 98 5.61 -5.17 -14.18
CA LYS A 98 5.34 -4.72 -12.82
C LYS A 98 6.05 -5.64 -11.83
N GLU A 99 6.78 -5.07 -10.91
CA GLU A 99 7.29 -5.76 -9.73
C GLU A 99 6.64 -5.17 -8.47
N GLY A 100 6.55 -5.98 -7.41
CA GLY A 100 5.89 -5.59 -6.17
C GLY A 100 6.67 -6.04 -4.94
N LEU A 101 6.45 -5.35 -3.83
CA LEU A 101 6.94 -5.75 -2.51
C LEU A 101 5.79 -5.69 -1.51
N ASP A 102 5.34 -6.85 -1.05
CA ASP A 102 4.32 -6.96 -0.01
C ASP A 102 4.98 -7.03 1.36
N ILE A 103 4.65 -6.05 2.20
CA ILE A 103 5.11 -5.95 3.58
C ILE A 103 3.91 -6.24 4.49
N GLY A 104 4.07 -7.18 5.40
CA GLY A 104 3.03 -7.54 6.35
C GLY A 104 3.32 -7.05 7.77
N ASP A 105 2.75 -7.75 8.76
CA ASP A 105 2.98 -7.47 10.17
C ASP A 105 4.47 -7.35 10.48
N LEU A 106 4.85 -6.28 11.17
CA LEU A 106 6.24 -5.98 11.53
C LEU A 106 6.90 -7.08 12.36
N LYS A 107 6.14 -7.81 13.19
CA LYS A 107 6.66 -8.94 13.98
C LYS A 107 7.13 -10.08 13.09
N VAL A 108 6.46 -10.29 11.97
CA VAL A 108 6.79 -11.33 10.99
C VAL A 108 7.82 -10.81 9.98
N THR A 109 7.70 -9.55 9.59
CA THR A 109 8.52 -8.93 8.52
C THR A 109 9.91 -8.56 8.98
N ARG A 110 10.11 -8.19 10.27
CA ARG A 110 11.44 -7.83 10.81
C ARG A 110 12.50 -8.92 10.65
N ARG A 111 12.12 -10.19 10.72
CA ARG A 111 13.04 -11.31 10.50
C ARG A 111 13.60 -11.38 9.08
N TYR A 112 13.01 -10.69 8.14
CA TYR A 112 13.35 -10.76 6.71
C TYR A 112 13.93 -9.46 6.18
N LEU A 113 13.45 -8.31 6.69
CA LEU A 113 14.01 -6.99 6.35
C LEU A 113 15.40 -6.77 6.97
N SER A 114 15.74 -7.45 8.07
CA SER A 114 17.07 -7.41 8.65
C SER A 114 18.17 -8.02 7.77
N LEU A 115 17.79 -8.78 6.75
CA LEU A 115 18.72 -9.33 5.76
C LEU A 115 19.07 -8.33 4.66
N ILE A 116 18.34 -7.23 4.57
CA ILE A 116 18.61 -6.14 3.64
C ILE A 116 18.85 -4.89 4.49
N HIS A 117 20.10 -4.54 4.69
CA HIS A 117 20.47 -3.23 5.22
C HIS A 117 20.06 -2.16 4.20
N ILE A 118 18.84 -1.63 4.39
CA ILE A 118 18.32 -0.48 3.63
C ILE A 118 18.72 0.79 4.40
#